data_f855234a856e12c56f10a17d15feae12
#
_entry.id   f855234a856e12c56f10a17d15feae12
#
_cell.length_a   1.000
_cell.length_b   1.000
_cell.length_c   1.000
_cell.angle_alpha   90.00
_cell.angle_beta   90.00
_cell.angle_gamma   90.00
#
_symmetry.space_group_name_H-M   'P 1'
#
loop_
_entity.id
_entity.type
_entity.pdbx_description
1 polymer ?
#
loop_
_entity_poly.entity_id
_entity_poly.type
_entity_poly.pdbx_seq_one_letter_code
_entity_poly.pdbx_strand_id
1 'polypeptide(L)'
;MKTHLLVTAAVAALLALPPSAAGQSPTAMRIAGNFSSNTKHVDSIEKPFFTGLPKVMGAPIAINYNAMDVVNVQAADALRLLRSGTFDVMSVQIGMASRDDPFFEGLDLIGVSTNMKDLRQAVDAYREVFDQRLQTRFKAKVLTLWPFGPQVFYCNKPIKTVDDIKGLKVRSFTPSMAALIQYLGGTPVTLQFSEVYPSLQRGVADCGVTSPTSGNTGKWPEVTSYFMPLSVSGSVQGHFMNLDYWNKFSPADQQKLLAEFKKMEDQMWELADRVNADAMNCNVGKEPCKEGVKFAMNLVPVSAADEARIKTAVTATVLPLWKQTCNKVDPKCSETWNATVGKVRGFHIE
;
A
#
# COMPACT_ATOMS: atom_id res chain seq x y z
N MET A 1 -80.58 41.46 25.25
CA MET A 1 -79.46 40.66 25.71
C MET A 1 -78.97 39.88 24.42
N LYS A 2 -77.84 40.31 23.88
CA LYS A 2 -77.18 39.66 22.67
C LYS A 2 -75.87 39.01 23.10
N THR A 3 -75.83 37.72 23.12
CA THR A 3 -74.66 36.87 23.46
C THR A 3 -73.75 36.76 22.25
N HIS A 4 -72.52 37.24 22.32
CA HIS A 4 -71.50 37.03 21.29
C HIS A 4 -70.69 35.78 21.60
N LEU A 5 -70.72 34.81 20.67
CA LEU A 5 -69.84 33.65 20.68
C LEU A 5 -68.52 34.03 19.99
N LEU A 6 -67.44 33.95 20.75
CA LEU A 6 -66.04 34.03 20.20
C LEU A 6 -65.61 32.64 19.76
N VAL A 7 -65.37 32.49 18.45
CA VAL A 7 -64.77 31.30 17.85
C VAL A 7 -63.25 31.54 17.76
N THR A 8 -62.46 30.83 18.56
CA THR A 8 -61.00 30.83 18.51
C THR A 8 -60.55 29.82 17.48
N ALA A 9 -59.99 30.29 16.35
CA ALA A 9 -59.36 29.44 15.33
C ALA A 9 -57.89 29.16 15.77
N ALA A 10 -57.58 27.91 16.06
CA ALA A 10 -56.24 27.43 16.29
C ALA A 10 -55.52 27.20 14.94
N VAL A 11 -54.54 28.03 14.62
CA VAL A 11 -53.64 27.87 13.48
C VAL A 11 -52.55 26.87 13.86
N ALA A 12 -52.63 25.64 13.32
CA ALA A 12 -51.55 24.65 13.43
C ALA A 12 -50.44 25.03 12.45
N ALA A 13 -49.32 25.57 12.94
CA ALA A 13 -48.10 25.80 12.19
C ALA A 13 -47.40 24.46 11.94
N LEU A 14 -47.52 23.90 10.72
CA LEU A 14 -46.64 22.81 10.24
C LEU A 14 -45.23 23.37 10.10
N LEU A 15 -44.34 22.98 11.00
CA LEU A 15 -42.90 23.14 10.85
C LEU A 15 -42.42 22.20 9.73
N ALA A 16 -42.32 22.74 8.52
CA ALA A 16 -41.64 22.08 7.43
C ALA A 16 -40.14 22.02 7.77
N LEU A 17 -39.64 20.82 8.11
CA LEU A 17 -38.19 20.56 8.19
C LEU A 17 -37.58 20.86 6.81
N PRO A 18 -36.47 21.63 6.72
CA PRO A 18 -35.83 21.85 5.46
C PRO A 18 -35.37 20.51 4.89
N PRO A 19 -35.50 20.25 3.59
CA PRO A 19 -34.99 19.05 2.98
C PRO A 19 -33.47 19.02 3.25
N SER A 20 -32.97 17.92 3.82
CA SER A 20 -31.54 17.65 3.91
C SER A 20 -30.95 17.88 2.53
N ALA A 21 -30.00 18.80 2.40
CA ALA A 21 -29.30 19.03 1.16
C ALA A 21 -28.62 17.71 0.77
N ALA A 22 -29.26 16.98 -0.14
CA ALA A 22 -28.64 15.83 -0.77
C ALA A 22 -27.41 16.37 -1.50
N GLY A 23 -26.21 16.10 -0.99
CA GLY A 23 -24.96 16.48 -1.61
C GLY A 23 -24.99 15.94 -3.05
N GLN A 24 -24.81 16.81 -4.03
CA GLN A 24 -24.65 16.40 -5.41
C GLN A 24 -23.33 15.63 -5.51
N SER A 25 -23.35 14.39 -6.00
CA SER A 25 -22.13 13.63 -6.28
C SER A 25 -21.19 14.44 -7.16
N PRO A 26 -19.86 14.36 -6.92
CA PRO A 26 -18.90 15.11 -7.71
C PRO A 26 -18.97 14.72 -9.19
N THR A 27 -18.72 15.68 -10.07
CA THR A 27 -18.80 15.47 -11.53
C THR A 27 -17.52 14.90 -12.13
N ALA A 28 -16.40 14.97 -11.45
CA ALA A 28 -15.12 14.45 -11.91
C ALA A 28 -14.30 13.89 -10.75
N MET A 29 -13.44 12.89 -11.03
CA MET A 29 -12.51 12.26 -10.08
C MET A 29 -11.12 12.15 -10.74
N ARG A 30 -10.12 12.82 -10.16
CA ARG A 30 -8.72 12.78 -10.59
C ARG A 30 -7.98 11.71 -9.82
N ILE A 31 -7.43 10.73 -10.51
CA ILE A 31 -6.82 9.56 -9.91
C ILE A 31 -5.38 9.43 -10.37
N ALA A 32 -4.45 9.38 -9.42
CA ALA A 32 -3.12 8.85 -9.66
C ALA A 32 -3.09 7.39 -9.21
N GLY A 33 -3.17 6.48 -10.18
CA GLY A 33 -3.14 5.04 -9.96
C GLY A 33 -1.73 4.52 -9.71
N ASN A 34 -1.59 3.21 -9.63
CA ASN A 34 -0.32 2.52 -9.45
C ASN A 34 0.63 2.73 -10.66
N PHE A 35 1.91 2.32 -10.52
CA PHE A 35 2.88 2.34 -11.62
C PHE A 35 2.40 1.52 -12.81
N SER A 36 2.53 2.07 -14.02
CA SER A 36 2.06 1.45 -15.26
C SER A 36 2.64 0.06 -15.53
N SER A 37 3.86 -0.20 -15.05
CA SER A 37 4.53 -1.50 -15.17
C SER A 37 3.97 -2.60 -14.26
N ASN A 38 3.15 -2.28 -13.26
CA ASN A 38 2.44 -3.26 -12.42
C ASN A 38 1.16 -3.76 -13.10
N THR A 39 1.27 -4.22 -14.35
CA THR A 39 0.16 -4.53 -15.26
C THR A 39 -0.86 -5.49 -14.65
N LYS A 40 -0.45 -6.48 -13.85
CA LYS A 40 -1.38 -7.42 -13.23
C LYS A 40 -2.36 -6.75 -12.27
N HIS A 41 -1.90 -5.78 -11.47
CA HIS A 41 -2.75 -5.04 -10.55
C HIS A 41 -3.53 -3.93 -11.27
N VAL A 42 -2.84 -3.19 -12.16
CA VAL A 42 -3.41 -2.03 -12.87
C VAL A 42 -4.46 -2.47 -13.88
N ASP A 43 -4.11 -3.37 -14.80
CA ASP A 43 -4.98 -3.69 -15.95
C ASP A 43 -6.07 -4.69 -15.58
N SER A 44 -5.82 -5.58 -14.60
CA SER A 44 -6.81 -6.61 -14.22
C SER A 44 -7.83 -6.11 -13.20
N ILE A 45 -7.48 -5.16 -12.33
CA ILE A 45 -8.37 -4.73 -11.23
C ILE A 45 -8.51 -3.21 -11.15
N GLU A 46 -7.42 -2.47 -10.94
CA GLU A 46 -7.48 -1.05 -10.58
C GLU A 46 -8.18 -0.20 -11.65
N LYS A 47 -7.69 -0.25 -12.87
CA LYS A 47 -8.24 0.52 -13.99
C LYS A 47 -9.67 0.11 -14.36
N PRO A 48 -10.02 -1.19 -14.46
CA PRO A 48 -11.41 -1.63 -14.65
C PRO A 48 -12.34 -1.17 -13.54
N PHE A 49 -11.89 -1.22 -12.27
CA PHE A 49 -12.68 -0.75 -11.13
C PHE A 49 -13.06 0.74 -11.28
N PHE A 50 -12.07 1.61 -11.48
CA PHE A 50 -12.34 3.04 -11.62
C PHE A 50 -13.18 3.35 -12.86
N THR A 51 -12.93 2.67 -13.97
CA THR A 51 -13.74 2.82 -15.19
C THR A 51 -15.19 2.44 -14.96
N GLY A 52 -15.45 1.40 -14.17
CA GLY A 52 -16.80 0.92 -13.83
C GLY A 52 -17.51 1.72 -12.74
N LEU A 53 -16.78 2.48 -11.95
CA LEU A 53 -17.27 3.14 -10.74
C LEU A 53 -18.49 4.08 -10.99
N PRO A 54 -18.52 4.92 -12.04
CA PRO A 54 -19.66 5.79 -12.31
C PRO A 54 -20.97 5.01 -12.49
N LYS A 55 -20.91 3.88 -13.20
CA LYS A 55 -22.07 2.99 -13.41
C LYS A 55 -22.56 2.41 -12.09
N VAL A 56 -21.63 1.93 -11.27
CA VAL A 56 -21.96 1.35 -9.97
C VAL A 56 -22.57 2.40 -9.05
N MET A 57 -22.00 3.62 -9.01
CA MET A 57 -22.51 4.71 -8.18
C MET A 57 -23.84 5.27 -8.67
N GLY A 58 -24.20 5.03 -9.94
CA GLY A 58 -25.39 5.64 -10.57
C GLY A 58 -25.25 7.17 -10.74
N ALA A 59 -24.01 7.67 -10.82
CA ALA A 59 -23.70 9.09 -10.92
C ALA A 59 -22.73 9.34 -12.09
N PRO A 60 -22.89 10.44 -12.86
CA PRO A 60 -22.05 10.74 -14.01
C PRO A 60 -20.70 11.33 -13.58
N ILE A 61 -19.87 10.53 -12.91
CA ILE A 61 -18.52 10.94 -12.48
C ILE A 61 -17.55 10.72 -13.63
N ALA A 62 -16.96 11.78 -14.17
CA ALA A 62 -15.90 11.67 -15.17
C ALA A 62 -14.61 11.17 -14.52
N ILE A 63 -14.15 9.98 -14.90
CA ILE A 63 -12.94 9.37 -14.36
C ILE A 63 -11.73 9.82 -15.17
N ASN A 64 -10.81 10.53 -14.50
CA ASN A 64 -9.50 10.91 -15.02
C ASN A 64 -8.43 10.09 -14.33
N TYR A 65 -8.19 8.87 -14.83
CA TYR A 65 -7.22 7.93 -14.31
C TYR A 65 -5.92 8.00 -15.09
N ASN A 66 -4.81 8.21 -14.37
CA ASN A 66 -3.45 8.12 -14.92
C ASN A 66 -2.59 7.29 -13.96
N ALA A 67 -1.69 6.48 -14.51
CA ALA A 67 -0.67 5.83 -13.71
C ALA A 67 0.30 6.89 -13.15
N MET A 68 0.80 6.68 -11.94
CA MET A 68 1.63 7.64 -11.20
C MET A 68 2.88 8.05 -11.97
N ASP A 69 3.57 7.11 -12.60
CA ASP A 69 4.77 7.34 -13.41
C ASP A 69 4.48 8.07 -14.71
N VAL A 70 3.30 7.90 -15.29
CA VAL A 70 2.87 8.61 -16.52
C VAL A 70 2.67 10.10 -16.27
N VAL A 71 2.17 10.47 -15.09
CA VAL A 71 2.00 11.87 -14.68
C VAL A 71 3.18 12.40 -13.86
N ASN A 72 4.30 11.66 -13.86
CA ASN A 72 5.55 12.04 -13.21
C ASN A 72 5.42 12.36 -11.71
N VAL A 73 4.55 11.62 -11.01
CA VAL A 73 4.35 11.75 -9.56
C VAL A 73 5.32 10.82 -8.84
N GLN A 74 6.04 11.37 -7.87
CA GLN A 74 6.88 10.58 -6.98
C GLN A 74 6.01 9.97 -5.87
N ALA A 75 6.15 8.66 -5.63
CA ALA A 75 5.37 7.97 -4.61
C ALA A 75 5.57 8.56 -3.19
N ALA A 76 6.75 9.11 -2.91
CA ALA A 76 7.04 9.79 -1.64
C ALA A 76 6.25 11.09 -1.44
N ASP A 77 5.68 11.68 -2.50
CA ASP A 77 4.90 12.92 -2.44
C ASP A 77 3.38 12.67 -2.32
N ALA A 78 2.96 11.41 -2.40
CA ALA A 78 1.56 11.04 -2.54
C ALA A 78 0.66 11.62 -1.44
N LEU A 79 1.07 11.55 -0.17
CA LEU A 79 0.26 12.06 0.95
C LEU A 79 0.11 13.59 0.90
N ARG A 80 1.15 14.31 0.46
CA ARG A 80 1.09 15.77 0.31
C ARG A 80 0.18 16.18 -0.84
N LEU A 81 0.22 15.45 -1.97
CA LEU A 81 -0.63 15.67 -3.13
C LEU A 81 -2.10 15.37 -2.83
N LEU A 82 -2.38 14.34 -2.05
CA LEU A 82 -3.72 14.05 -1.52
C LEU A 82 -4.20 15.20 -0.62
N ARG A 83 -3.38 15.58 0.36
CA ARG A 83 -3.74 16.65 1.31
C ARG A 83 -4.05 17.97 0.61
N SER A 84 -3.31 18.30 -0.44
CA SER A 84 -3.53 19.54 -1.23
C SER A 84 -4.75 19.46 -2.15
N GLY A 85 -5.34 18.27 -2.34
CA GLY A 85 -6.42 18.06 -3.29
C GLY A 85 -5.97 18.12 -4.75
N THR A 86 -4.67 17.94 -5.05
CA THR A 86 -4.16 17.81 -6.42
C THR A 86 -4.77 16.59 -7.11
N PHE A 87 -4.87 15.49 -6.38
CA PHE A 87 -5.63 14.30 -6.76
C PHE A 87 -6.76 14.05 -5.76
N ASP A 88 -7.86 13.51 -6.26
CA ASP A 88 -9.01 13.14 -5.45
C ASP A 88 -8.83 11.74 -4.85
N VAL A 89 -8.17 10.83 -5.59
CA VAL A 89 -7.77 9.50 -5.15
C VAL A 89 -6.34 9.22 -5.59
N MET A 90 -5.56 8.58 -4.73
CA MET A 90 -4.22 8.08 -5.09
C MET A 90 -4.03 6.64 -4.63
N SER A 91 -3.32 5.88 -5.46
CA SER A 91 -2.74 4.57 -5.11
C SER A 91 -1.39 4.81 -4.44
N VAL A 92 -1.26 4.49 -3.14
CA VAL A 92 -0.11 4.88 -2.32
C VAL A 92 0.63 3.66 -1.82
N GLN A 93 1.91 3.54 -2.17
CA GLN A 93 2.81 2.57 -1.54
C GLN A 93 3.23 3.13 -0.17
N ILE A 94 2.77 2.45 0.90
CA ILE A 94 2.79 2.97 2.26
C ILE A 94 4.20 3.22 2.77
N GLY A 95 5.13 2.30 2.51
CA GLY A 95 6.50 2.45 2.96
C GLY A 95 7.25 3.62 2.31
N MET A 96 6.93 3.98 1.05
CA MET A 96 7.51 5.17 0.42
C MET A 96 6.91 6.46 0.97
N ALA A 97 5.60 6.46 1.24
CA ALA A 97 4.89 7.59 1.83
C ALA A 97 5.23 7.81 3.33
N SER A 98 5.79 6.80 4.01
CA SER A 98 6.16 6.86 5.44
C SER A 98 7.26 7.89 5.77
N ARG A 99 7.91 8.46 4.76
CA ARG A 99 8.85 9.60 4.94
C ARG A 99 8.18 10.81 5.58
N ASP A 100 6.91 11.06 5.25
CA ASP A 100 6.14 12.17 5.79
C ASP A 100 5.63 11.88 7.22
N ASP A 101 5.38 10.60 7.54
CA ASP A 101 5.02 10.15 8.87
C ASP A 101 5.40 8.67 9.07
N PRO A 102 6.45 8.38 9.88
CA PRO A 102 6.92 7.01 10.14
C PRO A 102 5.85 6.06 10.71
N PHE A 103 4.79 6.60 11.32
CA PHE A 103 3.68 5.80 11.84
C PHE A 103 3.10 4.86 10.79
N PHE A 104 2.99 5.31 9.54
CA PHE A 104 2.37 4.51 8.48
C PHE A 104 3.19 3.26 8.13
N GLU A 105 4.51 3.29 8.26
CA GLU A 105 5.34 2.10 8.03
C GLU A 105 5.09 0.99 9.08
N GLY A 106 4.59 1.36 10.26
CA GLY A 106 4.24 0.41 11.32
C GLY A 106 3.29 -0.71 10.89
N LEU A 107 2.54 -0.50 9.80
CA LEU A 107 1.65 -1.48 9.20
C LEU A 107 2.39 -2.71 8.63
N ASP A 108 3.57 -2.49 8.03
CA ASP A 108 4.34 -3.52 7.31
C ASP A 108 5.85 -3.30 7.49
N LEU A 109 6.30 -3.27 8.75
CA LEU A 109 7.73 -3.22 9.06
C LEU A 109 8.44 -4.47 8.56
N ILE A 110 9.61 -4.27 7.93
CA ILE A 110 10.39 -5.35 7.34
C ILE A 110 10.70 -6.46 8.36
N GLY A 111 10.43 -7.70 7.96
CA GLY A 111 10.66 -8.90 8.75
C GLY A 111 9.55 -9.24 9.77
N VAL A 112 8.62 -8.31 10.05
CA VAL A 112 7.52 -8.53 11.02
C VAL A 112 6.45 -9.47 10.46
N SER A 113 6.08 -9.30 9.19
CA SER A 113 5.11 -10.14 8.50
C SER A 113 5.70 -10.65 7.18
N THR A 114 6.21 -11.88 7.18
CA THR A 114 6.92 -12.46 6.01
C THR A 114 6.05 -13.39 5.16
N ASN A 115 4.77 -13.57 5.52
CA ASN A 115 3.78 -14.29 4.74
C ASN A 115 2.45 -13.54 4.69
N MET A 116 1.60 -13.87 3.73
CA MET A 116 0.37 -13.11 3.47
C MET A 116 -0.67 -13.22 4.58
N LYS A 117 -0.76 -14.37 5.26
CA LYS A 117 -1.69 -14.57 6.38
C LYS A 117 -1.33 -13.65 7.56
N ASP A 118 -0.07 -13.63 7.91
CA ASP A 118 0.46 -12.79 8.99
C ASP A 118 0.34 -11.31 8.67
N LEU A 119 0.60 -10.94 7.40
CA LEU A 119 0.42 -9.58 6.94
C LEU A 119 -1.04 -9.13 7.02
N ARG A 120 -1.99 -10.01 6.63
CA ARG A 120 -3.43 -9.68 6.73
C ARG A 120 -3.83 -9.36 8.16
N GLN A 121 -3.37 -10.15 9.13
CA GLN A 121 -3.63 -9.90 10.55
C GLN A 121 -3.04 -8.55 11.02
N ALA A 122 -1.82 -8.21 10.58
CA ALA A 122 -1.20 -6.92 10.89
C ALA A 122 -1.98 -5.75 10.29
N VAL A 123 -2.37 -5.85 9.02
CA VAL A 123 -3.17 -4.85 8.31
C VAL A 123 -4.51 -4.62 9.00
N ASP A 124 -5.23 -5.69 9.34
CA ASP A 124 -6.53 -5.59 9.98
C ASP A 124 -6.41 -4.97 11.38
N ALA A 125 -5.39 -5.33 12.15
CA ALA A 125 -5.14 -4.80 13.50
C ALA A 125 -4.75 -3.30 13.50
N TYR A 126 -4.07 -2.83 12.44
CA TYR A 126 -3.57 -1.44 12.37
C TYR A 126 -4.48 -0.49 11.61
N ARG A 127 -5.45 -1.01 10.87
CA ARG A 127 -6.31 -0.25 9.94
C ARG A 127 -6.98 0.96 10.58
N GLU A 128 -7.58 0.79 11.75
CA GLU A 128 -8.34 1.86 12.40
C GLU A 128 -7.45 3.03 12.81
N VAL A 129 -6.35 2.75 13.51
CA VAL A 129 -5.41 3.78 13.97
C VAL A 129 -4.69 4.44 12.77
N PHE A 130 -4.45 3.66 11.71
CA PHE A 130 -3.91 4.16 10.45
C PHE A 130 -4.87 5.17 9.78
N ASP A 131 -6.15 4.81 9.62
CA ASP A 131 -7.16 5.67 9.00
C ASP A 131 -7.38 6.95 9.81
N GLN A 132 -7.48 6.85 11.13
CA GLN A 132 -7.61 8.02 12.03
C GLN A 132 -6.43 8.99 11.86
N ARG A 133 -5.20 8.45 11.82
CA ARG A 133 -4.00 9.28 11.64
C ARG A 133 -3.94 9.90 10.25
N LEU A 134 -4.31 9.16 9.21
CA LEU A 134 -4.35 9.64 7.83
C LEU A 134 -5.35 10.81 7.70
N GLN A 135 -6.53 10.69 8.29
CA GLN A 135 -7.55 11.74 8.29
C GLN A 135 -7.06 13.01 8.99
N THR A 136 -6.49 12.87 10.19
CA THR A 136 -6.08 13.99 11.01
C THR A 136 -4.86 14.73 10.47
N ARG A 137 -3.87 13.99 9.95
CA ARG A 137 -2.59 14.56 9.50
C ARG A 137 -2.57 14.94 8.03
N PHE A 138 -3.24 14.15 7.18
CA PHE A 138 -3.16 14.28 5.72
C PHE A 138 -4.49 14.55 5.04
N LYS A 139 -5.57 14.74 5.81
CA LYS A 139 -6.92 14.99 5.26
C LYS A 139 -7.29 13.98 4.18
N ALA A 140 -7.02 12.71 4.43
CA ALA A 140 -7.33 11.64 3.50
C ALA A 140 -7.98 10.45 4.22
N LYS A 141 -8.84 9.72 3.51
CA LYS A 141 -9.58 8.54 3.96
C LYS A 141 -8.98 7.29 3.35
N VAL A 142 -8.80 6.25 4.17
CA VAL A 142 -8.44 4.91 3.66
C VAL A 142 -9.64 4.29 2.96
N LEU A 143 -9.46 3.85 1.72
CA LEU A 143 -10.44 3.10 0.96
C LEU A 143 -10.06 1.61 0.89
N THR A 144 -8.78 1.31 0.62
CA THR A 144 -8.24 -0.05 0.57
C THR A 144 -6.87 -0.13 1.21
N LEU A 145 -6.51 -1.34 1.67
CA LEU A 145 -5.15 -1.74 2.06
C LEU A 145 -4.89 -3.16 1.54
N TRP A 146 -3.93 -3.33 0.66
CA TRP A 146 -3.66 -4.59 -0.01
C TRP A 146 -2.17 -4.79 -0.31
N PRO A 147 -1.65 -6.04 -0.44
CA PRO A 147 -0.24 -6.31 -0.67
C PRO A 147 0.12 -6.42 -2.14
N PHE A 148 1.37 -6.07 -2.49
CA PHE A 148 1.96 -6.54 -3.74
C PHE A 148 2.32 -8.03 -3.70
N GLY A 149 2.58 -8.56 -2.51
CA GLY A 149 3.05 -9.91 -2.26
C GLY A 149 4.45 -9.94 -1.65
N PRO A 150 5.01 -11.16 -1.42
CA PRO A 150 6.27 -11.31 -0.72
C PRO A 150 7.38 -10.53 -1.40
N GLN A 151 8.10 -9.73 -0.62
CA GLN A 151 9.23 -8.95 -1.14
C GLN A 151 10.50 -9.79 -1.06
N VAL A 152 11.09 -10.06 -2.22
CA VAL A 152 12.18 -11.02 -2.41
C VAL A 152 13.34 -10.39 -3.17
N PHE A 153 14.51 -11.05 -3.20
CA PHE A 153 15.74 -10.50 -3.77
C PHE A 153 15.97 -10.92 -5.21
N TYR A 154 16.32 -9.96 -6.05
CA TYR A 154 16.80 -10.09 -7.42
C TYR A 154 18.19 -9.51 -7.51
N CYS A 155 19.23 -10.31 -7.80
CA CYS A 155 20.62 -9.87 -7.75
C CYS A 155 21.38 -10.13 -9.07
N ASN A 156 22.28 -9.20 -9.42
CA ASN A 156 23.25 -9.35 -10.50
C ASN A 156 24.48 -10.16 -10.08
N LYS A 157 24.79 -10.09 -8.79
CA LYS A 157 25.95 -10.78 -8.23
C LYS A 157 25.55 -12.14 -7.70
N PRO A 158 26.47 -13.14 -7.75
CA PRO A 158 26.23 -14.44 -7.13
C PRO A 158 25.95 -14.30 -5.64
N ILE A 159 24.82 -14.84 -5.21
CA ILE A 159 24.46 -14.98 -3.79
C ILE A 159 24.04 -16.43 -3.53
N LYS A 160 24.32 -16.98 -2.36
CA LYS A 160 23.93 -18.30 -1.89
C LYS A 160 23.12 -18.24 -0.60
N THR A 161 23.33 -17.21 0.19
CA THR A 161 22.68 -16.94 1.47
C THR A 161 22.34 -15.45 1.57
N VAL A 162 21.52 -15.05 2.54
CA VAL A 162 21.22 -13.64 2.78
C VAL A 162 22.44 -12.84 3.28
N ASP A 163 23.43 -13.50 3.88
CA ASP A 163 24.67 -12.84 4.32
C ASP A 163 25.57 -12.40 3.14
N ASP A 164 25.40 -12.96 1.94
CA ASP A 164 26.10 -12.53 0.72
C ASP A 164 25.66 -11.14 0.22
N ILE A 165 24.62 -10.56 0.83
CA ILE A 165 24.24 -9.15 0.65
C ILE A 165 25.31 -8.18 1.15
N LYS A 166 26.22 -8.65 2.03
CA LYS A 166 27.36 -7.86 2.53
C LYS A 166 28.17 -7.26 1.40
N GLY A 167 28.37 -5.94 1.45
CA GLY A 167 29.10 -5.17 0.45
C GLY A 167 28.35 -4.87 -0.85
N LEU A 168 27.14 -5.40 -1.05
CA LEU A 168 26.34 -5.13 -2.23
C LEU A 168 25.49 -3.85 -2.05
N LYS A 169 25.25 -3.17 -3.17
CA LYS A 169 24.27 -2.06 -3.26
C LYS A 169 22.89 -2.65 -3.52
N VAL A 170 21.99 -2.50 -2.57
CA VAL A 170 20.65 -3.12 -2.64
C VAL A 170 19.58 -2.04 -2.65
N ARG A 171 18.70 -2.10 -3.65
CA ARG A 171 17.55 -1.21 -3.71
C ARG A 171 16.64 -1.41 -2.52
N SER A 172 16.33 -0.33 -1.83
CA SER A 172 15.29 -0.23 -0.80
C SER A 172 14.19 0.74 -1.24
N PHE A 173 13.01 0.63 -0.62
CA PHE A 173 11.91 1.57 -0.83
C PHE A 173 11.26 2.04 0.49
N THR A 174 11.74 1.51 1.63
CA THR A 174 11.30 1.90 2.96
C THR A 174 12.49 2.13 3.90
N PRO A 175 12.35 2.95 4.95
CA PRO A 175 13.38 3.11 5.98
C PRO A 175 13.73 1.80 6.69
N SER A 176 12.74 0.97 7.03
CA SER A 176 12.98 -0.33 7.69
C SER A 176 13.72 -1.32 6.79
N MET A 177 13.47 -1.30 5.48
CA MET A 177 14.23 -2.10 4.51
C MET A 177 15.68 -1.63 4.40
N ALA A 178 15.90 -0.33 4.41
CA ALA A 178 17.26 0.22 4.46
C ALA A 178 17.99 -0.24 5.72
N ALA A 179 17.32 -0.26 6.87
CA ALA A 179 17.88 -0.77 8.12
C ALA A 179 18.24 -2.26 8.05
N LEU A 180 17.38 -3.09 7.46
CA LEU A 180 17.66 -4.51 7.22
C LEU A 180 18.90 -4.69 6.34
N ILE A 181 18.97 -3.97 5.21
CA ILE A 181 20.13 -4.05 4.29
C ILE A 181 21.42 -3.66 5.00
N GLN A 182 21.41 -2.59 5.80
CA GLN A 182 22.58 -2.18 6.60
C GLN A 182 22.96 -3.23 7.64
N TYR A 183 21.99 -3.84 8.31
CA TYR A 183 22.23 -4.92 9.26
C TYR A 183 22.89 -6.14 8.61
N LEU A 184 22.54 -6.45 7.36
CA LEU A 184 23.19 -7.48 6.54
C LEU A 184 24.55 -7.05 5.96
N GLY A 185 25.01 -5.83 6.25
CA GLY A 185 26.28 -5.29 5.77
C GLY A 185 26.25 -4.78 4.32
N GLY A 186 25.07 -4.68 3.72
CA GLY A 186 24.88 -4.07 2.39
C GLY A 186 24.71 -2.55 2.45
N THR A 187 24.71 -1.92 1.29
CA THR A 187 24.49 -0.48 1.11
C THR A 187 23.10 -0.24 0.53
N PRO A 188 22.14 0.34 1.27
CA PRO A 188 20.81 0.62 0.74
C PRO A 188 20.85 1.75 -0.29
N VAL A 189 20.15 1.57 -1.41
CA VAL A 189 19.93 2.58 -2.45
C VAL A 189 18.44 2.81 -2.56
N THR A 190 17.94 3.97 -2.15
CA THR A 190 16.52 4.28 -2.20
C THR A 190 16.10 4.69 -3.61
N LEU A 191 15.26 3.88 -4.25
CA LEU A 191 14.80 4.08 -5.63
C LEU A 191 13.30 3.83 -5.72
N GLN A 192 12.59 4.70 -6.46
CA GLN A 192 11.22 4.46 -6.88
C GLN A 192 11.17 3.28 -7.85
N PHE A 193 10.03 2.57 -7.93
CA PHE A 193 9.95 1.32 -8.71
C PHE A 193 10.33 1.48 -10.18
N SER A 194 9.90 2.55 -10.84
CA SER A 194 10.21 2.86 -12.24
C SER A 194 11.70 3.11 -12.52
N GLU A 195 12.49 3.44 -11.48
CA GLU A 195 13.93 3.72 -11.60
C GLU A 195 14.79 2.46 -11.45
N VAL A 196 14.20 1.34 -10.99
CA VAL A 196 14.99 0.17 -10.56
C VAL A 196 15.57 -0.61 -11.75
N TYR A 197 14.77 -0.88 -12.77
CA TYR A 197 15.26 -1.59 -13.97
C TYR A 197 16.52 -0.92 -14.56
N PRO A 198 16.51 0.38 -14.91
CA PRO A 198 17.72 1.04 -15.41
C PRO A 198 18.85 1.13 -14.40
N SER A 199 18.55 1.15 -13.08
CA SER A 199 19.55 1.15 -12.03
C SER A 199 20.27 -0.20 -11.90
N LEU A 200 19.54 -1.30 -11.97
CA LEU A 200 20.10 -2.66 -12.01
C LEU A 200 20.93 -2.87 -13.29
N GLN A 201 20.44 -2.44 -14.43
CA GLN A 201 21.12 -2.56 -15.72
C GLN A 201 22.46 -1.82 -15.72
N ARG A 202 22.53 -0.63 -15.12
CA ARG A 202 23.74 0.22 -15.08
C ARG A 202 24.64 -0.05 -13.86
N GLY A 203 24.27 -0.99 -12.98
CA GLY A 203 25.04 -1.30 -11.76
C GLY A 203 25.02 -0.20 -10.70
N VAL A 204 24.04 0.70 -10.73
CA VAL A 204 23.73 1.63 -9.62
C VAL A 204 23.29 0.85 -8.39
N ALA A 205 22.53 -0.23 -8.61
CA ALA A 205 22.21 -1.24 -7.62
C ALA A 205 22.67 -2.62 -8.10
N ASP A 206 23.20 -3.45 -7.19
CA ASP A 206 23.58 -4.85 -7.48
C ASP A 206 22.40 -5.79 -7.27
N CYS A 207 21.48 -5.45 -6.36
CA CYS A 207 20.25 -6.20 -6.09
C CYS A 207 19.04 -5.27 -6.01
N GLY A 208 17.87 -5.80 -6.33
CA GLY A 208 16.58 -5.18 -6.06
C GLY A 208 15.73 -6.04 -5.15
N VAL A 209 14.85 -5.42 -4.35
CA VAL A 209 13.85 -6.12 -3.54
C VAL A 209 12.48 -5.71 -4.03
N THR A 210 11.67 -6.69 -4.46
CA THR A 210 10.28 -6.50 -4.91
C THR A 210 9.52 -7.83 -4.90
N SER A 211 8.21 -7.81 -5.17
CA SER A 211 7.45 -9.07 -5.28
C SER A 211 7.81 -9.85 -6.56
N PRO A 212 7.64 -11.17 -6.57
CA PRO A 212 7.88 -11.99 -7.77
C PRO A 212 7.15 -11.48 -9.01
N THR A 213 5.88 -11.10 -8.86
CA THR A 213 5.05 -10.55 -9.93
C THR A 213 5.55 -9.20 -10.41
N SER A 214 5.84 -8.27 -9.49
CA SER A 214 6.32 -6.93 -9.86
C SER A 214 7.69 -6.99 -10.52
N GLY A 215 8.59 -7.87 -10.05
CA GLY A 215 9.88 -8.10 -10.70
C GLY A 215 9.71 -8.66 -12.11
N ASN A 216 8.79 -9.61 -12.31
CA ASN A 216 8.48 -10.21 -13.61
C ASN A 216 7.91 -9.16 -14.59
N THR A 217 6.82 -8.45 -14.20
CA THR A 217 6.18 -7.43 -15.05
C THR A 217 7.08 -6.22 -15.28
N GLY A 218 7.93 -5.88 -14.31
CA GLY A 218 8.97 -4.84 -14.41
C GLY A 218 10.23 -5.30 -15.14
N LYS A 219 10.26 -6.55 -15.66
CA LYS A 219 11.35 -7.12 -16.44
C LYS A 219 12.71 -7.21 -15.74
N TRP A 220 12.72 -7.21 -14.40
CA TRP A 220 13.98 -7.28 -13.64
C TRP A 220 14.80 -8.53 -13.94
N PRO A 221 14.22 -9.70 -14.30
CA PRO A 221 14.99 -10.87 -14.72
C PRO A 221 15.82 -10.67 -16.00
N GLU A 222 15.56 -9.65 -16.83
CA GLU A 222 16.39 -9.31 -17.98
C GLU A 222 17.75 -8.71 -17.58
N VAL A 223 17.82 -8.13 -16.38
CA VAL A 223 18.97 -7.36 -15.87
C VAL A 223 19.50 -7.89 -14.54
N THR A 224 19.01 -9.05 -14.08
CA THR A 224 19.50 -9.76 -12.88
C THR A 224 19.59 -11.26 -13.17
N SER A 225 20.46 -11.97 -12.45
CA SER A 225 20.74 -13.39 -12.70
C SER A 225 20.33 -14.33 -11.57
N TYR A 226 20.23 -13.83 -10.34
CA TYR A 226 19.97 -14.61 -9.13
C TYR A 226 18.66 -14.18 -8.49
N PHE A 227 17.82 -15.17 -8.15
CA PHE A 227 16.52 -14.98 -7.53
C PHE A 227 16.48 -15.74 -6.21
N MET A 228 16.41 -15.01 -5.10
CA MET A 228 16.29 -15.56 -3.74
C MET A 228 14.90 -15.26 -3.20
N PRO A 229 14.00 -16.27 -3.06
CA PRO A 229 12.62 -16.07 -2.63
C PRO A 229 12.48 -15.95 -1.10
N LEU A 230 13.46 -15.33 -0.43
CA LEU A 230 13.39 -15.00 0.98
C LEU A 230 12.48 -13.77 1.16
N SER A 231 11.28 -14.00 1.70
CA SER A 231 10.30 -12.94 1.92
C SER A 231 10.65 -12.09 3.14
N VAL A 232 10.66 -10.79 2.95
CA VAL A 232 10.97 -9.83 4.04
C VAL A 232 9.79 -8.89 4.38
N SER A 233 8.73 -8.84 3.57
CA SER A 233 7.52 -8.03 3.79
C SER A 233 6.49 -8.37 2.72
N GLY A 234 5.28 -7.80 2.80
CA GLY A 234 4.26 -7.93 1.75
C GLY A 234 4.12 -6.69 0.87
N SER A 235 4.77 -5.59 1.24
CA SER A 235 4.68 -4.29 0.56
C SER A 235 3.25 -3.81 0.41
N VAL A 236 2.67 -3.30 1.50
CA VAL A 236 1.28 -2.84 1.52
C VAL A 236 1.11 -1.57 0.71
N GLN A 237 0.07 -1.57 -0.10
CA GLN A 237 -0.43 -0.49 -0.92
C GLN A 237 -1.82 -0.11 -0.43
N GLY A 238 -2.24 1.13 -0.65
CA GLY A 238 -3.61 1.57 -0.34
C GLY A 238 -4.15 2.53 -1.37
N HIS A 239 -5.47 2.55 -1.54
CA HIS A 239 -6.15 3.66 -2.20
C HIS A 239 -6.66 4.61 -1.12
N PHE A 240 -6.27 5.86 -1.23
CA PHE A 240 -6.67 6.90 -0.30
C PHE A 240 -7.39 8.02 -1.05
N MET A 241 -8.44 8.56 -0.42
CA MET A 241 -9.25 9.64 -0.99
C MET A 241 -9.10 10.91 -0.17
N ASN A 242 -8.91 12.04 -0.82
CA ASN A 242 -8.93 13.36 -0.18
C ASN A 242 -10.25 13.57 0.59
N LEU A 243 -10.20 14.04 1.84
CA LEU A 243 -11.39 14.18 2.68
C LEU A 243 -12.38 15.24 2.18
N ASP A 244 -11.87 16.34 1.59
CA ASP A 244 -12.78 17.37 1.03
C ASP A 244 -13.53 16.81 -0.19
N TYR A 245 -12.91 15.89 -0.93
CA TYR A 245 -13.57 15.17 -2.01
C TYR A 245 -14.55 14.11 -1.48
N TRP A 246 -14.14 13.32 -0.48
CA TRP A 246 -14.96 12.34 0.22
C TRP A 246 -16.26 12.95 0.78
N ASN A 247 -16.16 14.13 1.37
CA ASN A 247 -17.28 14.83 1.99
C ASN A 247 -18.30 15.40 0.97
N LYS A 248 -18.02 15.35 -0.32
CA LYS A 248 -19.00 15.69 -1.37
C LYS A 248 -20.03 14.58 -1.58
N PHE A 249 -19.72 13.35 -1.16
CA PHE A 249 -20.66 12.24 -1.25
C PHE A 249 -21.64 12.23 -0.08
N SER A 250 -22.90 11.87 -0.36
CA SER A 250 -23.87 11.60 0.71
C SER A 250 -23.41 10.45 1.60
N PRO A 251 -23.87 10.35 2.87
CA PRO A 251 -23.56 9.20 3.73
C PRO A 251 -23.89 7.84 3.10
N ALA A 252 -24.98 7.75 2.32
CA ALA A 252 -25.37 6.53 1.61
C ALA A 252 -24.36 6.20 0.49
N ASP A 253 -23.93 7.21 -0.27
CA ASP A 253 -22.92 7.01 -1.32
C ASP A 253 -21.54 6.69 -0.73
N GLN A 254 -21.17 7.27 0.41
CA GLN A 254 -19.95 6.93 1.13
C GLN A 254 -19.93 5.45 1.55
N GLN A 255 -21.04 4.95 2.09
CA GLN A 255 -21.17 3.52 2.44
C GLN A 255 -21.05 2.63 1.20
N LYS A 256 -21.72 3.03 0.10
CA LYS A 256 -21.66 2.31 -1.18
C LYS A 256 -20.24 2.28 -1.73
N LEU A 257 -19.53 3.42 -1.72
CA LEU A 257 -18.12 3.50 -2.11
C LEU A 257 -17.26 2.55 -1.28
N LEU A 258 -17.37 2.57 0.06
CA LEU A 258 -16.60 1.68 0.93
C LEU A 258 -16.87 0.20 0.62
N ALA A 259 -18.13 -0.17 0.35
CA ALA A 259 -18.48 -1.54 -0.01
C ALA A 259 -17.83 -1.97 -1.35
N GLU A 260 -17.80 -1.08 -2.35
CA GLU A 260 -17.17 -1.39 -3.63
C GLU A 260 -15.63 -1.44 -3.51
N PHE A 261 -15.02 -0.50 -2.80
CA PHE A 261 -13.58 -0.53 -2.52
C PHE A 261 -13.17 -1.76 -1.70
N LYS A 262 -14.04 -2.24 -0.80
CA LYS A 262 -13.78 -3.50 -0.07
C LYS A 262 -13.74 -4.70 -1.01
N LYS A 263 -14.63 -4.78 -2.00
CA LYS A 263 -14.59 -5.83 -3.04
C LYS A 263 -13.29 -5.76 -3.84
N MET A 264 -12.88 -4.55 -4.24
CA MET A 264 -11.61 -4.33 -4.92
C MET A 264 -10.42 -4.76 -4.05
N GLU A 265 -10.43 -4.42 -2.77
CA GLU A 265 -9.38 -4.83 -1.82
C GLU A 265 -9.28 -6.36 -1.74
N ASP A 266 -10.41 -7.06 -1.60
CA ASP A 266 -10.40 -8.53 -1.52
C ASP A 266 -9.87 -9.16 -2.81
N GLN A 267 -10.27 -8.63 -3.98
CA GLN A 267 -9.72 -9.06 -5.27
C GLN A 267 -8.21 -8.83 -5.37
N MET A 268 -7.68 -7.72 -4.81
CA MET A 268 -6.24 -7.45 -4.80
C MET A 268 -5.48 -8.44 -3.89
N TRP A 269 -6.05 -8.82 -2.74
CA TRP A 269 -5.46 -9.86 -1.88
C TRP A 269 -5.41 -11.22 -2.57
N GLU A 270 -6.51 -11.66 -3.19
CA GLU A 270 -6.58 -12.90 -3.96
C GLU A 270 -5.61 -12.90 -5.17
N LEU A 271 -5.57 -11.76 -5.88
CA LEU A 271 -4.64 -11.59 -6.99
C LEU A 271 -3.20 -11.76 -6.52
N ALA A 272 -2.81 -11.08 -5.41
CA ALA A 272 -1.45 -11.11 -4.90
C ALA A 272 -0.96 -12.55 -4.62
N ASP A 273 -1.79 -13.37 -3.95
CA ASP A 273 -1.45 -14.77 -3.68
C ASP A 273 -1.25 -15.56 -4.99
N ARG A 274 -2.20 -15.47 -5.90
CA ARG A 274 -2.23 -16.25 -7.15
C ARG A 274 -1.08 -15.88 -8.10
N VAL A 275 -0.93 -14.59 -8.40
CA VAL A 275 0.06 -14.16 -9.41
C VAL A 275 1.50 -14.24 -8.90
N ASN A 276 1.75 -14.12 -7.59
CA ASN A 276 3.09 -14.28 -7.05
C ASN A 276 3.54 -15.74 -7.04
N ALA A 277 2.63 -16.69 -6.78
CA ALA A 277 2.93 -18.11 -6.88
C ALA A 277 3.31 -18.51 -8.33
N ASP A 278 2.58 -17.99 -9.32
CA ASP A 278 2.90 -18.18 -10.73
C ASP A 278 4.24 -17.53 -11.12
N ALA A 279 4.45 -16.28 -10.72
CA ALA A 279 5.65 -15.53 -11.04
C ALA A 279 6.93 -16.10 -10.41
N MET A 280 6.84 -16.77 -9.26
CA MET A 280 7.96 -17.53 -8.68
C MET A 280 8.51 -18.56 -9.68
N ASN A 281 7.62 -19.33 -10.31
CA ASN A 281 7.99 -20.31 -11.32
C ASN A 281 8.47 -19.63 -12.60
N CYS A 282 7.75 -18.62 -13.08
CA CYS A 282 8.08 -17.90 -14.30
C CYS A 282 9.50 -17.31 -14.26
N ASN A 283 9.88 -16.69 -13.14
CA ASN A 283 11.19 -16.06 -12.99
C ASN A 283 12.36 -17.04 -13.13
N VAL A 284 12.16 -18.31 -12.71
CA VAL A 284 13.21 -19.35 -12.73
C VAL A 284 12.99 -20.40 -13.84
N GLY A 285 12.08 -20.17 -14.77
CA GLY A 285 11.85 -21.03 -15.92
C GLY A 285 11.12 -22.33 -15.61
N LYS A 286 10.46 -22.48 -14.46
CA LYS A 286 9.69 -23.65 -14.06
C LYS A 286 8.24 -23.58 -14.49
N GLU A 287 7.58 -24.73 -14.56
CA GLU A 287 6.13 -24.84 -14.76
C GLU A 287 5.42 -25.07 -13.38
N PRO A 288 4.15 -24.66 -13.20
CA PRO A 288 3.38 -23.86 -14.18
C PRO A 288 3.83 -22.39 -14.21
N CYS A 289 3.84 -21.79 -15.40
CA CYS A 289 4.03 -20.36 -15.65
C CYS A 289 2.92 -19.93 -16.61
N LYS A 290 1.81 -19.44 -16.09
CA LYS A 290 0.57 -19.19 -16.85
C LYS A 290 0.30 -17.72 -17.10
N GLU A 291 0.71 -16.87 -16.16
CA GLU A 291 0.34 -15.46 -16.14
C GLU A 291 1.53 -14.51 -16.31
N GLY A 292 2.75 -14.97 -15.96
CA GLY A 292 3.98 -14.20 -16.08
C GLY A 292 4.72 -14.45 -17.39
N VAL A 293 5.83 -13.73 -17.58
CA VAL A 293 6.81 -14.00 -18.62
C VAL A 293 7.82 -15.02 -18.08
N LYS A 294 8.14 -16.04 -18.87
CA LYS A 294 9.11 -17.08 -18.49
C LYS A 294 10.54 -16.58 -18.69
N PHE A 295 11.31 -16.58 -17.62
CA PHE A 295 12.74 -16.28 -17.59
C PHE A 295 13.54 -17.51 -17.14
N ALA A 296 14.83 -17.39 -16.92
CA ALA A 296 15.72 -18.49 -16.52
C ALA A 296 16.73 -18.03 -15.45
N MET A 297 16.24 -17.39 -14.38
CA MET A 297 17.10 -16.96 -13.28
C MET A 297 17.62 -18.15 -12.46
N ASN A 298 18.81 -18.00 -11.89
CA ASN A 298 19.36 -18.96 -10.93
C ASN A 298 18.57 -18.86 -9.60
N LEU A 299 17.82 -19.91 -9.28
CA LEU A 299 17.12 -19.99 -8.00
C LEU A 299 18.14 -20.19 -6.87
N VAL A 300 18.11 -19.30 -5.89
CA VAL A 300 18.86 -19.41 -4.63
C VAL A 300 17.94 -20.02 -3.56
N PRO A 301 18.20 -21.23 -3.07
CA PRO A 301 17.38 -21.84 -2.04
C PRO A 301 17.42 -21.02 -0.75
N VAL A 302 16.27 -20.85 -0.11
CA VAL A 302 16.17 -20.20 1.21
C VAL A 302 16.37 -21.24 2.30
N SER A 303 17.26 -21.00 3.23
CA SER A 303 17.51 -21.86 4.40
C SER A 303 16.80 -21.32 5.66
N ALA A 304 16.61 -22.20 6.64
CA ALA A 304 16.11 -21.78 7.96
C ALA A 304 17.05 -20.75 8.65
N ALA A 305 18.35 -20.78 8.32
CA ALA A 305 19.30 -19.79 8.81
C ALA A 305 19.05 -18.40 8.20
N ASP A 306 18.72 -18.33 6.90
CA ASP A 306 18.35 -17.06 6.25
C ASP A 306 17.09 -16.46 6.90
N GLU A 307 16.06 -17.27 7.14
CA GLU A 307 14.84 -16.80 7.83
C GLU A 307 15.12 -16.33 9.25
N ALA A 308 15.93 -17.08 10.01
CA ALA A 308 16.35 -16.70 11.37
C ALA A 308 17.15 -15.40 11.37
N ARG A 309 17.97 -15.16 10.34
CA ARG A 309 18.75 -13.94 10.14
C ARG A 309 17.84 -12.72 9.98
N ILE A 310 16.77 -12.84 9.17
CA ILE A 310 15.76 -11.78 9.03
C ILE A 310 15.04 -11.53 10.36
N LYS A 311 14.59 -12.58 11.04
CA LYS A 311 13.91 -12.46 12.35
C LYS A 311 14.79 -11.76 13.39
N THR A 312 16.09 -12.06 13.44
CA THR A 312 17.03 -11.38 14.34
C THR A 312 17.16 -9.90 13.98
N ALA A 313 17.19 -9.55 12.70
CA ALA A 313 17.28 -8.17 12.26
C ALA A 313 16.07 -7.32 12.73
N VAL A 314 14.88 -7.91 12.85
CA VAL A 314 13.68 -7.20 13.33
C VAL A 314 13.93 -6.60 14.71
N THR A 315 14.35 -7.41 15.68
CA THR A 315 14.54 -6.98 17.06
C THR A 315 15.83 -6.20 17.24
N ALA A 316 16.88 -6.54 16.47
CA ALA A 316 18.21 -5.89 16.62
C ALA A 316 18.25 -4.50 15.98
N THR A 317 17.48 -4.22 14.92
CA THR A 317 17.62 -2.95 14.18
C THR A 317 16.30 -2.35 13.72
N VAL A 318 15.37 -3.14 13.13
CA VAL A 318 14.17 -2.59 12.52
C VAL A 318 13.26 -1.92 13.56
N LEU A 319 12.87 -2.64 14.60
CA LEU A 319 12.00 -2.11 15.66
C LEU A 319 12.63 -0.95 16.44
N PRO A 320 13.92 -1.02 16.88
CA PRO A 320 14.56 0.08 17.56
C PRO A 320 14.64 1.36 16.72
N LEU A 321 14.98 1.24 15.43
CA LEU A 321 15.05 2.39 14.53
C LEU A 321 13.67 2.99 14.29
N TRP A 322 12.68 2.15 14.05
CA TRP A 322 11.30 2.62 13.83
C TRP A 322 10.74 3.30 15.08
N LYS A 323 10.93 2.73 16.28
CA LYS A 323 10.61 3.37 17.56
C LYS A 323 11.21 4.77 17.65
N GLN A 324 12.53 4.87 17.43
CA GLN A 324 13.27 6.13 17.53
C GLN A 324 12.69 7.21 16.60
N THR A 325 12.31 6.84 15.36
CA THR A 325 11.79 7.78 14.38
C THR A 325 10.33 8.10 14.61
N CYS A 326 9.51 7.09 14.91
CA CYS A 326 8.08 7.25 15.08
C CYS A 326 7.72 7.98 16.39
N ASN A 327 8.39 7.66 17.50
CA ASN A 327 8.12 8.34 18.78
C ASN A 327 8.57 9.81 18.79
N LYS A 328 9.41 10.26 17.85
CA LYS A 328 9.69 11.69 17.66
C LYS A 328 8.49 12.47 17.12
N VAL A 329 7.65 11.85 16.30
CA VAL A 329 6.45 12.50 15.71
C VAL A 329 5.19 12.22 16.53
N ASP A 330 5.19 11.13 17.29
CA ASP A 330 4.11 10.75 18.20
C ASP A 330 4.68 9.91 19.36
N PRO A 331 4.74 10.47 20.60
CA PRO A 331 5.29 9.74 21.74
C PRO A 331 4.59 8.40 22.05
N LYS A 332 3.33 8.22 21.60
CA LYS A 332 2.57 6.99 21.78
C LYS A 332 2.69 6.00 20.61
N CYS A 333 3.55 6.28 19.64
CA CYS A 333 3.65 5.48 18.43
C CYS A 333 3.96 4.01 18.70
N SER A 334 5.00 3.73 19.49
CA SER A 334 5.38 2.35 19.86
C SER A 334 4.33 1.67 20.75
N GLU A 335 3.68 2.41 21.65
CA GLU A 335 2.57 1.89 22.47
C GLU A 335 1.39 1.45 21.58
N THR A 336 0.97 2.30 20.64
CA THR A 336 -0.09 2.00 19.67
C THR A 336 0.27 0.77 18.84
N TRP A 337 1.52 0.69 18.36
CA TRP A 337 1.99 -0.45 17.58
C TRP A 337 2.00 -1.76 18.40
N ASN A 338 2.47 -1.70 19.65
CA ASN A 338 2.46 -2.85 20.56
C ASN A 338 1.04 -3.37 20.82
N ALA A 339 0.07 -2.46 20.97
CA ALA A 339 -1.33 -2.80 21.19
C ALA A 339 -2.02 -3.40 19.95
N THR A 340 -1.48 -3.20 18.76
CA THR A 340 -2.03 -3.60 17.47
C THR A 340 -1.16 -4.66 16.79
N VAL A 341 -0.28 -4.25 15.89
CA VAL A 341 0.59 -5.16 15.12
C VAL A 341 1.48 -6.00 16.02
N GLY A 342 2.13 -5.39 17.01
CA GLY A 342 3.00 -6.09 17.95
C GLY A 342 2.27 -7.26 18.65
N LYS A 343 1.05 -7.01 19.13
CA LYS A 343 0.21 -8.01 19.77
C LYS A 343 -0.11 -9.20 18.86
N VAL A 344 -0.55 -8.95 17.62
CA VAL A 344 -0.96 -10.02 16.71
C VAL A 344 0.23 -10.73 16.06
N ARG A 345 1.41 -10.09 16.02
CA ARG A 345 2.64 -10.67 15.46
C ARG A 345 3.59 -11.25 16.50
N GLY A 346 3.30 -11.10 17.79
CA GLY A 346 4.15 -11.59 18.87
C GLY A 346 5.47 -10.84 19.02
N PHE A 347 5.50 -9.55 18.65
CA PHE A 347 6.62 -8.64 18.87
C PHE A 347 6.27 -7.58 19.91
N HIS A 348 7.27 -7.10 20.60
CA HIS A 348 7.13 -5.99 21.55
C HIS A 348 8.28 -5.00 21.41
N ILE A 349 7.96 -3.72 21.40
CA ILE A 349 8.91 -2.61 21.43
C ILE A 349 8.95 -2.09 22.86
N GLU A 350 10.09 -2.21 23.51
CA GLU A 350 10.34 -1.73 24.89
C GLU A 350 10.38 -0.19 24.99
#